data_32fa8f58b80fd1deb751ab8dc1645fc6
#
_entry.id   32fa8f58b80fd1deb751ab8dc1645fc6
#
_cell.length_a   1.000
_cell.length_b   1.000
_cell.length_c   1.000
_cell.angle_alpha   90.00
_cell.angle_beta   90.00
_cell.angle_gamma   90.00
#
_symmetry.space_group_name_H-M   'P 1'
#
loop_
_entity.id
_entity.type
_entity.pdbx_description
1 polymer ?
#
loop_
_entity_poly.entity_id
_entity_poly.type
_entity_poly.pdbx_seq_one_letter_code
_entity_poly.pdbx_strand_id
1 'polypeptide(L)' 'MRDPYTVLGVSSNASDQEIKKAYRELARKYHPDNYVDNPLADLAEEKMKEINEAYETITK' A
#
# COMPACT_ATOMS: atom_id res chain seq x y z
N MET A 1 -7.45 14.09 0.23
CA MET A 1 -6.94 12.85 -0.40
C MET A 1 -5.43 12.86 -0.37
N ARG A 2 -4.81 11.79 0.08
CA ARG A 2 -3.36 11.73 0.14
C ARG A 2 -2.76 11.50 -1.25
N ASP A 3 -1.57 12.06 -1.43
CA ASP A 3 -0.78 11.83 -2.63
C ASP A 3 -0.48 10.32 -2.74
N PRO A 4 -0.80 9.67 -3.88
CA PRO A 4 -0.55 8.23 -4.01
C PRO A 4 0.92 7.85 -3.85
N TYR A 5 1.83 8.70 -4.25
CA TYR A 5 3.26 8.41 -4.06
C TYR A 5 3.63 8.43 -2.59
N THR A 6 3.07 9.36 -1.82
CA THR A 6 3.27 9.44 -0.38
C THR A 6 2.69 8.20 0.31
N VAL A 7 1.53 7.75 -0.12
CA VAL A 7 0.89 6.55 0.45
C VAL A 7 1.80 5.33 0.29
N LEU A 8 2.43 5.18 -0.87
CA LEU A 8 3.36 4.08 -1.12
C LEU A 8 4.74 4.30 -0.53
N GLY A 9 5.02 5.52 -0.05
CA GLY A 9 6.30 5.83 0.55
C GLY A 9 7.42 5.96 -0.47
N VAL A 10 7.10 6.39 -1.70
CA VAL A 10 8.09 6.57 -2.76
C VAL A 10 8.10 8.02 -3.24
N SER A 11 9.18 8.38 -3.95
CA SER A 11 9.29 9.68 -4.58
C SER A 11 8.31 9.80 -5.74
N SER A 12 7.84 11.01 -6.02
CA SER A 12 7.00 11.27 -7.20
C SER A 12 7.74 10.96 -8.50
N ASN A 13 9.06 10.85 -8.45
CA ASN A 13 9.90 10.50 -9.60
C ASN A 13 10.27 9.02 -9.63
N ALA A 14 9.68 8.20 -8.77
CA ALA A 14 10.00 6.79 -8.68
C ALA A 14 9.70 6.09 -10.01
N SER A 15 10.55 5.12 -10.35
CA SER A 15 10.36 4.29 -11.53
C SER A 15 9.21 3.30 -11.31
N ASP A 16 8.71 2.73 -12.40
CA ASP A 16 7.65 1.72 -12.32
C ASP A 16 8.10 0.54 -11.43
N GLN A 17 9.37 0.16 -11.53
CA GLN A 17 9.90 -0.93 -10.71
C GLN A 17 9.90 -0.59 -9.23
N GLU A 18 10.30 0.63 -8.90
CA GLU A 18 10.30 1.10 -7.51
C GLU A 18 8.89 1.15 -6.95
N ILE A 19 7.93 1.59 -7.74
CA ILE A 19 6.53 1.66 -7.34
C ILE A 19 5.99 0.25 -7.08
N LYS A 20 6.26 -0.70 -7.98
CA LYS A 20 5.83 -2.09 -7.81
C LYS A 20 6.45 -2.73 -6.57
N LYS A 21 7.74 -2.47 -6.36
CA LYS A 21 8.44 -3.01 -5.19
C LYS A 21 7.83 -2.48 -3.90
N ALA A 22 7.58 -1.17 -3.83
CA ALA A 22 6.98 -0.54 -2.67
C ALA A 22 5.59 -1.11 -2.40
N TYR A 23 4.78 -1.26 -3.46
CA TYR A 23 3.46 -1.84 -3.34
C TYR A 23 3.52 -3.26 -2.76
N ARG A 24 4.40 -4.11 -3.31
CA ARG A 24 4.52 -5.49 -2.85
C ARG A 24 4.95 -5.58 -1.39
N GLU A 25 5.89 -4.73 -0.97
CA GLU A 25 6.36 -4.71 0.40
C GLU A 25 5.25 -4.30 1.36
N LEU A 26 4.48 -3.28 1.00
CA LEU A 26 3.36 -2.82 1.82
C LEU A 26 2.23 -3.86 1.84
N ALA A 27 1.94 -4.46 0.70
CA ALA A 27 0.92 -5.50 0.62
C ALA A 27 1.27 -6.69 1.52
N ARG A 28 2.54 -7.07 1.54
CA ARG A 28 3.02 -8.14 2.40
C ARG A 28 2.90 -7.78 3.88
N LYS A 29 3.23 -6.53 4.21
CA LYS A 29 3.17 -6.04 5.59
C LYS A 29 1.75 -6.01 6.13
N TYR A 30 0.80 -5.59 5.31
CA TYR A 30 -0.60 -5.42 5.72
C TYR A 30 -1.52 -6.54 5.24
N HIS A 31 -0.96 -7.66 4.80
CA HIS A 31 -1.77 -8.79 4.34
C HIS A 31 -2.66 -9.31 5.46
N PRO A 32 -3.94 -9.62 5.17
CA PRO A 32 -4.88 -10.09 6.20
C PRO A 32 -4.39 -11.28 7.00
N ASP A 33 -3.61 -12.17 6.39
CA ASP A 33 -3.08 -13.35 7.07
C ASP A 33 -2.16 -12.99 8.24
N ASN A 34 -1.58 -11.79 8.23
CA ASN A 34 -0.72 -11.32 9.30
C ASN A 34 -1.50 -10.78 10.49
N TYR A 35 -2.81 -10.63 10.35
CA TYR A 35 -3.65 -9.98 11.35
C TYR A 35 -4.83 -10.84 11.79
N VAL A 36 -4.73 -12.16 11.61
CA VAL A 36 -5.76 -13.10 12.06
C VAL A 36 -5.90 -12.99 13.58
N ASP A 37 -7.12 -12.78 14.04
CA ASP A 37 -7.44 -12.60 15.46
C ASP A 37 -6.65 -11.46 16.13
N ASN A 38 -6.21 -10.50 15.33
CA ASN A 38 -5.45 -9.35 15.82
C ASN A 38 -6.39 -8.14 15.93
N PRO A 39 -6.35 -7.39 17.06
CA PRO A 39 -7.20 -6.21 17.20
C PRO A 39 -6.92 -5.12 16.17
N LEU A 40 -5.77 -5.18 15.47
CA LEU A 40 -5.40 -4.23 14.44
C LEU A 40 -5.84 -4.68 13.03
N ALA A 41 -6.60 -5.77 12.94
CA ALA A 41 -7.02 -6.30 11.63
C ALA A 41 -7.80 -5.28 10.81
N ASP A 42 -8.71 -4.53 11.43
CA ASP A 42 -9.51 -3.53 10.72
C ASP A 42 -8.63 -2.39 10.21
N LEU A 43 -7.66 -1.96 11.01
CA LEU A 43 -6.72 -0.92 10.59
C LEU A 43 -5.86 -1.37 9.43
N ALA A 44 -5.40 -2.62 9.47
CA ALA A 44 -4.61 -3.20 8.38
C ALA A 44 -5.42 -3.27 7.09
N GLU A 45 -6.68 -3.61 7.19
CA GLU A 45 -7.59 -3.66 6.04
C GLU A 45 -7.76 -2.28 5.41
N GLU A 46 -7.95 -1.25 6.24
CA GLU A 46 -8.05 0.13 5.76
C GLU A 46 -6.75 0.57 5.07
N LYS A 47 -5.61 0.22 5.65
CA LYS A 47 -4.30 0.53 5.05
C LYS A 47 -4.14 -0.16 3.71
N MET A 48 -4.54 -1.42 3.62
CA MET A 48 -4.44 -2.18 2.37
C MET A 48 -5.30 -1.56 1.28
N LYS A 49 -6.50 -1.11 1.63
CA LYS A 49 -7.40 -0.43 0.70
C LYS A 49 -6.76 0.86 0.17
N GLU A 50 -6.19 1.67 1.05
CA GLU A 50 -5.52 2.91 0.69
C GLU A 50 -4.32 2.64 -0.24
N ILE A 51 -3.53 1.60 0.07
CA ILE A 51 -2.38 1.19 -0.73
C ILE A 51 -2.82 0.76 -2.13
N ASN A 52 -3.87 -0.04 -2.21
CA ASN A 52 -4.41 -0.50 -3.50
C ASN A 52 -4.90 0.66 -4.35
N GLU A 53 -5.62 1.60 -3.74
CA GLU A 53 -6.12 2.77 -4.46
C GLU A 53 -4.96 3.63 -4.97
N ALA A 54 -3.94 3.83 -4.16
CA ALA A 54 -2.77 4.60 -4.56
C ALA A 54 -2.05 3.95 -5.73
N TYR A 55 -1.82 2.66 -5.65
CA TYR A 55 -1.15 1.92 -6.71
C TYR A 55 -1.95 1.99 -8.01
N GLU A 56 -3.25 1.77 -7.92
CA GLU A 56 -4.14 1.83 -9.08
C GLU A 56 -4.10 3.22 -9.72
N THR A 57 -4.11 4.27 -8.93
CA THR A 57 -4.07 5.64 -9.42
C THR A 57 -2.78 5.91 -10.19
N ILE A 58 -1.64 5.46 -9.67
CA ILE A 58 -0.33 5.67 -10.30
C ILE A 58 -0.20 4.87 -11.60
N THR A 59 -0.71 3.65 -11.62
CA THR A 59 -0.48 2.74 -12.74
C THR A 59 -1.54 2.80 -13.84
N LYS A 60 -2.52 3.65 -13.69
CA LYS A 60 -3.57 3.84 -14.70
C LYS A 60 -3.07 4.57 -15.93
#